data_2556dd0e9ede477b1f165946c523a408
#
_entry.id   2556dd0e9ede477b1f165946c523a408
#
_cell.length_a   1.000
_cell.length_b   1.000
_cell.length_c   1.000
_cell.angle_alpha   90.00
_cell.angle_beta   90.00
_cell.angle_gamma   90.00
#
_symmetry.space_group_name_H-M   'P 1'
#
loop_
_entity.id
_entity.type
_entity.pdbx_description
1 polymer ?
#
loop_
_entity_poly.entity_id
_entity_poly.type
_entity_poly.pdbx_seq_one_letter_code
_entity_poly.pdbx_strand_id
1 'polypeptide(L)'
;LAIQHFKTAKWLSSGHLQTIWGSFFRPKTTVNVEAIDIPLRDNTQLKCELSWPASDTQRVLLDEGGIICVLMHGLTGSADSHYIKGIQKAIADSSLDIVTLAINHRGALGHLCPARHKSRLYHAGLVDDIQDTIEEVRRQWPKARIFMFGASLSGNMLVRALGVNALPQVERVMAVSVPFDLAMVADAVDQGLGKIYRRYLANRMKGIIALKQKYIENMPNAHFAQELKSFWALDNFVVAPLHGFRNVHHYYRECSSRPVMKNITQPLLVVQAMDDPLVPPAAWPGLDDLPNCVEFEGYDRGGHVGFIDNKGYWLERRVIQWLMDAI
;
A
#
# COMPACT_ATOMS: atom_id res chain seq x y z
N LEU A 1 12.01 19.19 -9.88
CA LEU A 1 12.27 17.73 -9.82
C LEU A 1 12.87 17.27 -11.14
N ALA A 2 14.06 16.69 -11.10
CA ALA A 2 14.60 16.02 -12.26
C ALA A 2 13.96 14.64 -12.36
N ILE A 3 13.19 14.39 -13.43
CA ILE A 3 12.72 13.04 -13.73
C ILE A 3 13.94 12.18 -14.07
N GLN A 4 14.11 11.09 -13.34
CA GLN A 4 15.24 10.18 -13.53
C GLN A 4 14.94 9.19 -14.65
N HIS A 5 15.98 8.81 -15.38
CA HIS A 5 15.84 7.76 -16.39
C HIS A 5 15.88 6.38 -15.75
N PHE A 6 14.78 5.61 -15.86
CA PHE A 6 14.73 4.22 -15.42
C PHE A 6 15.01 3.26 -16.56
N LYS A 7 16.14 2.56 -16.49
CA LYS A 7 16.53 1.59 -17.50
C LYS A 7 15.76 0.28 -17.32
N THR A 8 14.58 0.20 -17.92
CA THR A 8 13.74 -1.00 -17.91
C THR A 8 14.46 -2.21 -18.52
N ALA A 9 14.03 -3.42 -18.14
CA ALA A 9 14.36 -4.62 -18.90
C ALA A 9 13.90 -4.45 -20.36
N LYS A 10 14.75 -4.81 -21.33
CA LYS A 10 14.50 -4.55 -22.76
C LYS A 10 13.14 -5.07 -23.25
N TRP A 11 12.69 -6.18 -22.72
CA TRP A 11 11.42 -6.83 -23.05
C TRP A 11 10.21 -6.31 -22.24
N LEU A 12 10.43 -5.41 -21.27
CA LEU A 12 9.41 -4.75 -20.45
C LEU A 12 9.49 -3.22 -20.58
N SER A 13 9.53 -2.71 -21.78
CA SER A 13 9.78 -1.29 -22.05
C SER A 13 8.57 -0.37 -21.82
N SER A 14 7.36 -0.89 -21.64
CA SER A 14 6.16 -0.06 -21.40
C SER A 14 5.65 -0.16 -19.96
N GLY A 15 5.08 0.95 -19.45
CA GLY A 15 4.47 0.98 -18.12
C GLY A 15 3.38 -0.06 -17.93
N HIS A 16 2.62 -0.39 -18.98
CA HIS A 16 1.63 -1.47 -18.94
C HIS A 16 2.26 -2.83 -18.68
N LEU A 17 3.34 -3.18 -19.40
CA LEU A 17 4.04 -4.45 -19.20
C LEU A 17 4.70 -4.51 -17.83
N GLN A 18 5.33 -3.40 -17.39
CA GLN A 18 5.88 -3.28 -16.04
C GLN A 18 4.82 -3.56 -14.96
N THR A 19 3.61 -2.99 -15.12
CA THR A 19 2.51 -3.13 -14.17
C THR A 19 1.98 -4.55 -14.06
N ILE A 20 1.78 -5.22 -15.19
CA ILE A 20 1.13 -6.54 -15.20
C ILE A 20 2.07 -7.71 -14.96
N TRP A 21 3.36 -7.55 -15.30
CA TRP A 21 4.32 -8.65 -15.26
C TRP A 21 4.40 -9.33 -13.91
N GLY A 22 4.61 -8.55 -12.84
CA GLY A 22 4.73 -9.09 -11.49
C GLY A 22 3.50 -9.86 -11.03
N SER A 23 2.31 -9.40 -11.41
CA SER A 23 1.04 -10.01 -11.02
C SER A 23 0.73 -11.33 -11.72
N PHE A 24 1.20 -11.52 -12.97
CA PHE A 24 0.81 -12.67 -13.79
C PHE A 24 1.95 -13.64 -14.09
N PHE A 25 3.18 -13.17 -14.09
CA PHE A 25 4.34 -13.95 -14.58
C PHE A 25 5.43 -14.17 -13.55
N ARG A 26 5.38 -13.44 -12.41
CA ARG A 26 6.36 -13.67 -11.35
C ARG A 26 6.12 -15.04 -10.71
N PRO A 27 7.16 -15.90 -10.60
CA PRO A 27 7.07 -17.12 -9.81
C PRO A 27 6.65 -16.81 -8.36
N LYS A 28 5.87 -17.70 -7.76
CA LYS A 28 5.43 -17.54 -6.37
C LYS A 28 6.67 -17.47 -5.45
N THR A 29 6.79 -16.38 -4.74
CA THR A 29 7.85 -16.19 -3.74
C THR A 29 7.39 -16.74 -2.40
N THR A 30 8.19 -17.62 -1.80
CA THR A 30 7.97 -18.17 -0.46
C THR A 30 8.85 -17.44 0.53
N VAL A 31 8.27 -17.08 1.67
CA VAL A 31 8.97 -16.47 2.81
C VAL A 31 8.56 -17.26 4.05
N ASN A 32 9.48 -17.47 4.96
CA ASN A 32 9.14 -18.02 6.26
C ASN A 32 8.46 -16.93 7.09
N VAL A 33 7.20 -17.15 7.44
CA VAL A 33 6.38 -16.17 8.15
C VAL A 33 5.65 -16.81 9.32
N GLU A 34 5.51 -16.05 10.39
CA GLU A 34 4.66 -16.32 11.53
C GLU A 34 3.36 -15.50 11.38
N ALA A 35 2.22 -16.16 11.54
CA ALA A 35 0.94 -15.46 11.57
C ALA A 35 0.76 -14.75 12.92
N ILE A 36 0.45 -13.46 12.88
CA ILE A 36 0.20 -12.62 14.05
C ILE A 36 -1.10 -11.86 13.90
N ASP A 37 -1.84 -11.73 15.00
CA ASP A 37 -3.07 -10.95 15.06
C ASP A 37 -2.80 -9.59 15.69
N ILE A 38 -3.16 -8.53 15.00
CA ILE A 38 -3.10 -7.15 15.51
C ILE A 38 -4.51 -6.75 15.95
N PRO A 39 -4.75 -6.55 17.26
CA PRO A 39 -6.04 -6.10 17.76
C PRO A 39 -6.32 -4.66 17.30
N LEU A 40 -7.58 -4.36 17.01
CA LEU A 40 -8.05 -3.05 16.62
C LEU A 40 -9.00 -2.48 17.69
N ARG A 41 -9.09 -1.15 17.77
CA ARG A 41 -9.93 -0.40 18.73
C ARG A 41 -11.41 -0.75 18.68
N ASP A 42 -11.88 -1.33 17.57
CA ASP A 42 -13.29 -1.76 17.40
C ASP A 42 -13.53 -3.23 17.77
N ASN A 43 -12.61 -3.84 18.54
CA ASN A 43 -12.63 -5.25 18.96
C ASN A 43 -12.56 -6.26 17.79
N THR A 44 -12.10 -5.83 16.63
CA THR A 44 -11.71 -6.72 15.53
C THR A 44 -10.20 -6.88 15.51
N GLN A 45 -9.65 -7.56 14.49
CA GLN A 45 -8.20 -7.75 14.35
C GLN A 45 -7.78 -7.81 12.89
N LEU A 46 -6.56 -7.39 12.61
CA LEU A 46 -5.89 -7.65 11.35
C LEU A 46 -5.10 -8.95 11.44
N LYS A 47 -5.15 -9.74 10.37
CA LYS A 47 -4.28 -10.90 10.18
C LYS A 47 -3.01 -10.43 9.48
N CYS A 48 -1.88 -10.59 10.11
CA CYS A 48 -0.59 -10.12 9.62
C CYS A 48 0.42 -11.25 9.53
N GLU A 49 1.49 -11.02 8.82
CA GLU A 49 2.60 -11.95 8.67
C GLU A 49 3.89 -11.31 9.14
N LEU A 50 4.46 -11.86 10.19
CA LEU A 50 5.76 -11.48 10.71
C LEU A 50 6.83 -12.34 10.07
N SER A 51 7.89 -11.75 9.53
CA SER A 51 9.07 -12.47 9.04
C SER A 51 10.31 -11.94 9.74
N TRP A 52 11.06 -12.88 10.31
CA TRP A 52 12.29 -12.61 11.00
C TRP A 52 13.49 -12.72 10.05
N PRO A 53 14.60 -11.99 10.30
CA PRO A 53 15.85 -12.21 9.59
C PRO A 53 16.40 -13.63 9.86
N ALA A 54 17.29 -14.08 9.02
CA ALA A 54 17.86 -15.44 9.13
C ALA A 54 18.84 -15.62 10.32
N SER A 55 19.15 -14.56 11.07
CA SER A 55 20.06 -14.59 12.21
C SER A 55 19.45 -15.31 13.43
N ASP A 56 20.27 -16.00 14.22
CA ASP A 56 19.83 -16.74 15.40
C ASP A 56 19.34 -15.87 16.58
N THR A 57 19.49 -14.54 16.49
CA THR A 57 19.18 -13.58 17.56
C THR A 57 17.80 -12.93 17.44
N GLN A 58 16.88 -13.58 16.77
CA GLN A 58 15.62 -13.06 16.24
C GLN A 58 14.75 -12.24 17.21
N ARG A 59 14.55 -12.66 18.46
CA ARG A 59 13.66 -11.95 19.41
C ARG A 59 14.34 -10.79 20.15
N VAL A 60 15.60 -10.96 20.48
CA VAL A 60 16.39 -9.94 21.18
C VAL A 60 16.54 -8.67 20.35
N LEU A 61 16.55 -8.81 19.02
CA LEU A 61 16.73 -7.71 18.07
C LEU A 61 15.76 -6.53 18.30
N LEU A 62 14.46 -6.80 18.39
CA LEU A 62 13.46 -5.73 18.57
C LEU A 62 13.46 -5.17 20.00
N ASP A 63 13.77 -5.98 20.99
CA ASP A 63 13.88 -5.56 22.41
C ASP A 63 15.10 -4.64 22.65
N GLU A 64 16.09 -4.71 21.76
CA GLU A 64 17.32 -3.90 21.82
C GLU A 64 17.29 -2.67 20.88
N GLY A 65 16.16 -2.37 20.24
CA GLY A 65 16.02 -1.20 19.36
C GLY A 65 16.25 -1.51 17.89
N GLY A 66 16.10 -2.75 17.49
CA GLY A 66 16.12 -3.17 16.08
C GLY A 66 14.95 -2.58 15.28
N ILE A 67 15.03 -2.72 13.96
CA ILE A 67 14.05 -2.16 13.04
C ILE A 67 12.95 -3.18 12.74
N ILE A 68 11.68 -2.73 12.81
CA ILE A 68 10.54 -3.40 12.22
C ILE A 68 10.00 -2.58 11.05
N CYS A 69 9.94 -3.20 9.87
CA CYS A 69 9.39 -2.58 8.67
C CYS A 69 7.97 -3.11 8.39
N VAL A 70 6.97 -2.25 8.57
CA VAL A 70 5.56 -2.58 8.30
C VAL A 70 5.28 -2.42 6.82
N LEU A 71 4.82 -3.49 6.17
CA LEU A 71 4.56 -3.55 4.73
C LEU A 71 3.06 -3.57 4.44
N MET A 72 2.61 -2.64 3.61
CA MET A 72 1.19 -2.43 3.32
C MET A 72 0.89 -2.60 1.83
N HIS A 73 -0.04 -3.49 1.50
CA HIS A 73 -0.46 -3.77 0.13
C HIS A 73 -1.45 -2.76 -0.44
N GLY A 74 -1.53 -2.66 -1.77
CA GLY A 74 -2.49 -1.82 -2.48
C GLY A 74 -3.91 -2.37 -2.53
N LEU A 75 -4.77 -1.69 -3.29
CA LEU A 75 -6.18 -2.06 -3.46
C LEU A 75 -6.33 -3.51 -3.97
N THR A 76 -7.21 -4.26 -3.33
CA THR A 76 -7.49 -5.68 -3.61
C THR A 76 -6.32 -6.66 -3.43
N GLY A 77 -5.19 -6.19 -2.88
CA GLY A 77 -4.05 -7.03 -2.54
C GLY A 77 -4.19 -7.74 -1.19
N SER A 78 -3.09 -8.31 -0.74
CA SER A 78 -2.91 -8.93 0.57
C SER A 78 -1.40 -9.01 0.90
N ALA A 79 -1.04 -9.54 2.05
CA ALA A 79 0.35 -9.90 2.36
C ALA A 79 0.96 -10.89 1.33
N ASP A 80 0.11 -11.62 0.58
CA ASP A 80 0.53 -12.51 -0.52
C ASP A 80 0.81 -11.77 -1.83
N SER A 81 0.62 -10.44 -1.90
CA SER A 81 0.94 -9.68 -3.12
C SER A 81 2.39 -9.88 -3.51
N HIS A 82 2.64 -10.09 -4.80
CA HIS A 82 3.96 -10.48 -5.32
C HIS A 82 5.10 -9.53 -4.91
N TYR A 83 4.84 -8.22 -4.83
CA TYR A 83 5.83 -7.24 -4.41
C TYR A 83 6.01 -7.22 -2.88
N ILE A 84 4.96 -7.48 -2.09
CA ILE A 84 5.09 -7.63 -0.63
C ILE A 84 5.96 -8.84 -0.30
N LYS A 85 5.65 -10.00 -0.88
CA LYS A 85 6.46 -11.21 -0.70
C LYS A 85 7.89 -11.04 -1.22
N GLY A 86 8.05 -10.30 -2.33
CA GLY A 86 9.35 -9.98 -2.87
C GLY A 86 10.20 -9.11 -1.93
N ILE A 87 9.61 -8.07 -1.35
CA ILE A 87 10.27 -7.20 -0.38
C ILE A 87 10.59 -7.98 0.90
N GLN A 88 9.64 -8.76 1.45
CA GLN A 88 9.90 -9.62 2.61
C GLN A 88 11.09 -10.57 2.35
N LYS A 89 11.10 -11.22 1.18
CA LYS A 89 12.18 -12.14 0.80
C LYS A 89 13.52 -11.41 0.67
N ALA A 90 13.53 -10.27 -0.01
CA ALA A 90 14.75 -9.48 -0.21
C ALA A 90 15.35 -9.01 1.13
N ILE A 91 14.51 -8.59 2.08
CA ILE A 91 14.95 -8.21 3.43
C ILE A 91 15.45 -9.45 4.19
N ALA A 92 14.72 -10.56 4.18
CA ALA A 92 15.12 -11.79 4.88
C ALA A 92 16.42 -12.40 4.33
N ASP A 93 16.69 -12.27 3.03
CA ASP A 93 17.92 -12.75 2.39
C ASP A 93 19.09 -11.76 2.52
N SER A 94 18.85 -10.53 2.96
CA SER A 94 19.89 -9.54 3.15
C SER A 94 20.66 -9.76 4.47
N SER A 95 21.79 -9.07 4.61
CA SER A 95 22.52 -9.01 5.86
C SER A 95 21.91 -8.00 6.86
N LEU A 96 20.75 -7.41 6.54
CA LEU A 96 20.07 -6.47 7.41
C LEU A 96 19.26 -7.25 8.46
N ASP A 97 19.54 -6.98 9.71
CA ASP A 97 18.78 -7.54 10.84
C ASP A 97 17.48 -6.75 11.02
N ILE A 98 16.55 -6.88 10.04
CA ILE A 98 15.27 -6.16 10.00
C ILE A 98 14.13 -7.18 10.01
N VAL A 99 13.19 -6.96 10.93
CA VAL A 99 11.93 -7.72 10.98
C VAL A 99 10.92 -7.06 10.04
N THR A 100 10.13 -7.86 9.31
CA THR A 100 9.04 -7.32 8.50
C THR A 100 7.69 -7.77 9.03
N LEU A 101 6.73 -6.84 9.06
CA LEU A 101 5.32 -7.09 9.40
C LEU A 101 4.45 -6.74 8.19
N ALA A 102 4.04 -7.74 7.41
CA ALA A 102 3.12 -7.54 6.30
C ALA A 102 1.68 -7.61 6.79
N ILE A 103 0.95 -6.49 6.68
CA ILE A 103 -0.44 -6.43 7.12
C ILE A 103 -1.40 -6.84 6.01
N ASN A 104 -2.49 -7.49 6.38
CA ASN A 104 -3.66 -7.63 5.54
C ASN A 104 -4.70 -6.61 5.99
N HIS A 105 -5.03 -5.64 5.12
CA HIS A 105 -6.10 -4.69 5.43
C HIS A 105 -7.41 -5.39 5.73
N ARG A 106 -8.24 -4.78 6.57
CA ARG A 106 -9.58 -5.32 6.89
C ARG A 106 -10.37 -5.59 5.61
N GLY A 107 -10.90 -6.80 5.48
CA GLY A 107 -11.62 -7.23 4.29
C GLY A 107 -10.75 -7.67 3.12
N ALA A 108 -9.43 -7.65 3.20
CA ALA A 108 -8.56 -8.24 2.19
C ALA A 108 -8.80 -9.76 2.04
N LEU A 109 -8.49 -10.30 0.85
CA LEU A 109 -8.70 -11.72 0.52
C LEU A 109 -7.41 -12.54 0.60
N GLY A 110 -6.50 -12.24 1.53
CA GLY A 110 -5.34 -13.09 1.81
C GLY A 110 -5.73 -14.43 2.44
N HIS A 111 -4.85 -15.41 2.37
CA HIS A 111 -5.09 -16.75 2.94
C HIS A 111 -5.33 -16.72 4.46
N LEU A 112 -4.81 -15.71 5.16
CA LEU A 112 -5.03 -15.50 6.59
C LEU A 112 -6.32 -14.72 6.92
N CYS A 113 -7.06 -14.22 5.91
CA CYS A 113 -8.23 -13.37 6.12
C CYS A 113 -9.53 -14.18 5.98
N PRO A 114 -10.09 -14.75 7.05
CA PRO A 114 -11.35 -15.48 6.96
C PRO A 114 -12.49 -14.55 6.54
N ALA A 115 -13.30 -15.02 5.60
CA ALA A 115 -14.46 -14.29 5.09
C ALA A 115 -15.46 -13.88 6.20
N ARG A 116 -15.43 -14.56 7.35
CA ARG A 116 -16.39 -14.42 8.45
C ARG A 116 -16.14 -13.21 9.38
N HIS A 117 -15.04 -12.46 9.23
CA HIS A 117 -14.84 -11.28 10.05
C HIS A 117 -15.88 -10.20 9.72
N LYS A 118 -16.60 -9.72 10.75
CA LYS A 118 -17.54 -8.58 10.68
C LYS A 118 -16.83 -7.24 10.46
N SER A 119 -15.55 -7.25 10.11
CA SER A 119 -14.78 -6.04 9.90
C SER A 119 -15.27 -5.27 8.68
N ARG A 120 -15.31 -3.96 8.80
CA ARG A 120 -15.55 -3.05 7.68
C ARG A 120 -14.54 -3.32 6.55
N LEU A 121 -14.80 -2.84 5.35
CA LEU A 121 -13.78 -2.78 4.30
C LEU A 121 -12.77 -1.68 4.61
N TYR A 122 -11.56 -1.80 4.06
CA TYR A 122 -10.61 -0.69 4.07
C TYR A 122 -10.90 0.30 2.93
N HIS A 123 -10.45 1.53 3.10
CA HIS A 123 -10.58 2.60 2.11
C HIS A 123 -9.36 3.53 2.16
N ALA A 124 -9.20 4.41 1.16
CA ALA A 124 -8.01 5.23 0.97
C ALA A 124 -7.66 6.18 2.14
N GLY A 125 -8.59 6.47 3.02
CA GLY A 125 -8.40 7.36 4.18
C GLY A 125 -8.41 6.65 5.52
N LEU A 126 -8.39 5.31 5.58
CA LEU A 126 -8.46 4.56 6.83
C LEU A 126 -7.10 4.58 7.54
N VAL A 127 -6.94 5.56 8.43
CA VAL A 127 -5.71 5.76 9.21
C VAL A 127 -5.75 5.01 10.55
N ASP A 128 -6.94 4.81 11.12
CA ASP A 128 -7.11 4.20 12.45
C ASP A 128 -6.46 2.82 12.56
N ASP A 129 -6.64 1.96 11.57
CA ASP A 129 -6.03 0.62 11.56
C ASP A 129 -4.50 0.67 11.53
N ILE A 130 -3.93 1.70 10.89
CA ILE A 130 -2.49 1.91 10.86
C ILE A 130 -2.02 2.34 12.26
N GLN A 131 -2.73 3.25 12.90
CA GLN A 131 -2.42 3.68 14.27
C GLN A 131 -2.48 2.51 15.24
N ASP A 132 -3.58 1.72 15.21
CA ASP A 132 -3.73 0.53 16.05
C ASP A 132 -2.59 -0.47 15.83
N THR A 133 -2.16 -0.65 14.57
CA THR A 133 -1.00 -1.50 14.25
C THR A 133 0.29 -0.98 14.88
N ILE A 134 0.54 0.32 14.78
CA ILE A 134 1.75 0.94 15.35
C ILE A 134 1.73 0.92 16.88
N GLU A 135 0.56 1.15 17.50
CA GLU A 135 0.38 1.05 18.95
C GLU A 135 0.65 -0.38 19.43
N GLU A 136 0.14 -1.40 18.72
CA GLU A 136 0.40 -2.79 19.07
C GLU A 136 1.87 -3.19 18.88
N VAL A 137 2.52 -2.76 17.79
CA VAL A 137 3.96 -2.94 17.59
C VAL A 137 4.75 -2.31 18.75
N ARG A 138 4.39 -1.10 19.15
CA ARG A 138 5.03 -0.39 20.25
C ARG A 138 4.78 -1.05 21.60
N ARG A 139 3.59 -1.63 21.80
CA ARG A 139 3.26 -2.39 23.01
C ARG A 139 4.07 -3.68 23.14
N GLN A 140 4.25 -4.41 22.02
CA GLN A 140 5.02 -5.66 22.01
C GLN A 140 6.53 -5.42 22.06
N TRP A 141 7.02 -4.40 21.36
CA TRP A 141 8.45 -4.06 21.24
C TRP A 141 8.68 -2.56 21.47
N PRO A 142 8.70 -2.13 22.75
CA PRO A 142 8.76 -0.70 23.10
C PRO A 142 9.97 0.06 22.55
N LYS A 143 11.07 -0.60 22.30
CA LYS A 143 12.31 0.00 21.79
C LYS A 143 12.45 -0.08 20.27
N ALA A 144 11.62 -0.87 19.58
CA ALA A 144 11.75 -1.07 18.14
C ALA A 144 11.64 0.24 17.36
N ARG A 145 12.49 0.42 16.37
CA ARG A 145 12.41 1.52 15.40
C ARG A 145 11.40 1.11 14.31
N ILE A 146 10.41 1.95 14.06
CA ILE A 146 9.29 1.61 13.18
C ILE A 146 9.44 2.31 11.84
N PHE A 147 9.58 1.52 10.78
CA PHE A 147 9.62 1.98 9.41
C PHE A 147 8.39 1.45 8.67
N MET A 148 7.91 2.16 7.66
CA MET A 148 6.73 1.72 6.91
C MET A 148 6.95 1.81 5.40
N PHE A 149 6.44 0.81 4.70
CA PHE A 149 6.34 0.77 3.24
C PHE A 149 4.88 0.65 2.82
N GLY A 150 4.45 1.46 1.87
CA GLY A 150 3.11 1.38 1.30
C GLY A 150 3.11 1.53 -0.21
N ALA A 151 2.39 0.65 -0.90
CA ALA A 151 2.23 0.72 -2.35
C ALA A 151 0.81 1.13 -2.73
N SER A 152 0.69 1.96 -3.79
CA SER A 152 -0.60 2.35 -4.36
C SER A 152 -1.54 2.96 -3.30
N LEU A 153 -2.71 2.38 -3.07
CA LEU A 153 -3.68 2.84 -2.06
C LEU A 153 -3.04 3.01 -0.68
N SER A 154 -2.21 2.06 -0.26
CA SER A 154 -1.50 2.15 1.03
C SER A 154 -0.44 3.25 1.05
N GLY A 155 0.17 3.56 -0.10
CA GLY A 155 1.02 4.74 -0.23
C GLY A 155 0.22 6.02 0.08
N ASN A 156 -0.99 6.17 -0.49
CA ASN A 156 -1.87 7.30 -0.16
C ASN A 156 -2.27 7.31 1.32
N MET A 157 -2.61 6.16 1.90
CA MET A 157 -2.96 6.06 3.32
C MET A 157 -1.81 6.53 4.22
N LEU A 158 -0.57 6.11 3.94
CA LEU A 158 0.62 6.50 4.71
C LEU A 158 0.93 7.99 4.55
N VAL A 159 0.95 8.50 3.32
CA VAL A 159 1.19 9.93 3.06
C VAL A 159 0.14 10.79 3.77
N ARG A 160 -1.14 10.38 3.69
CA ARG A 160 -2.21 11.07 4.41
C ARG A 160 -2.01 11.01 5.92
N ALA A 161 -1.69 9.83 6.48
CA ALA A 161 -1.48 9.64 7.91
C ALA A 161 -0.34 10.53 8.44
N LEU A 162 0.76 10.66 7.69
CA LEU A 162 1.83 11.59 8.01
C LEU A 162 1.35 13.05 7.96
N GLY A 163 0.63 13.43 6.89
CA GLY A 163 0.15 14.80 6.69
C GLY A 163 -0.88 15.27 7.71
N VAL A 164 -1.56 14.35 8.41
CA VAL A 164 -2.44 14.68 9.55
C VAL A 164 -1.80 14.37 10.91
N ASN A 165 -0.50 14.12 10.94
CA ASN A 165 0.30 13.80 12.14
C ASN A 165 -0.27 12.62 12.96
N ALA A 166 -0.75 11.60 12.27
CA ALA A 166 -1.36 10.42 12.90
C ALA A 166 -0.36 9.34 13.30
N LEU A 167 0.91 9.44 12.85
CA LEU A 167 1.95 8.43 13.03
C LEU A 167 3.26 9.01 13.65
N PRO A 168 3.19 9.70 14.80
CA PRO A 168 4.36 10.35 15.38
C PRO A 168 5.46 9.37 15.82
N GLN A 169 5.14 8.09 15.94
CA GLN A 169 6.06 7.02 16.38
C GLN A 169 6.81 6.36 15.22
N VAL A 170 6.47 6.70 13.98
CA VAL A 170 7.10 6.15 12.78
C VAL A 170 8.29 7.03 12.39
N GLU A 171 9.45 6.42 12.23
CA GLU A 171 10.68 7.16 11.93
C GLU A 171 10.82 7.49 10.44
N ARG A 172 10.48 6.56 9.56
CA ARG A 172 10.62 6.72 8.10
C ARG A 172 9.51 6.00 7.36
N VAL A 173 9.10 6.59 6.22
CA VAL A 173 8.11 6.00 5.33
C VAL A 173 8.64 5.97 3.90
N MET A 174 8.36 4.87 3.18
CA MET A 174 8.50 4.79 1.73
C MET A 174 7.15 4.52 1.10
N ALA A 175 6.72 5.37 0.16
CA ALA A 175 5.45 5.28 -0.53
C ALA A 175 5.67 5.18 -2.05
N VAL A 176 5.07 4.18 -2.70
CA VAL A 176 5.33 3.86 -4.11
C VAL A 176 4.03 3.89 -4.91
N SER A 177 4.07 4.49 -6.10
CA SER A 177 2.93 4.57 -7.05
C SER A 177 1.67 5.13 -6.40
N VAL A 178 1.83 6.24 -5.69
CA VAL A 178 0.82 6.83 -4.80
C VAL A 178 -0.27 7.56 -5.57
N PRO A 179 -1.56 7.23 -5.41
CA PRO A 179 -2.70 7.97 -5.99
C PRO A 179 -3.03 9.20 -5.12
N PHE A 180 -2.20 10.24 -5.15
CA PHE A 180 -2.32 11.42 -4.29
C PHE A 180 -3.64 12.17 -4.42
N ASP A 181 -4.24 12.14 -5.61
CA ASP A 181 -5.54 12.72 -5.94
C ASP A 181 -6.46 11.61 -6.46
N LEU A 182 -7.37 11.15 -5.62
CA LEU A 182 -8.23 10.01 -5.92
C LEU A 182 -9.21 10.29 -7.06
N ALA A 183 -9.68 11.53 -7.20
CA ALA A 183 -10.60 11.93 -8.28
C ALA A 183 -9.89 11.84 -9.63
N MET A 184 -8.68 12.41 -9.74
CA MET A 184 -7.89 12.37 -10.97
C MET A 184 -7.52 10.95 -11.37
N VAL A 185 -7.22 10.08 -10.39
CA VAL A 185 -6.92 8.66 -10.63
C VAL A 185 -8.17 7.92 -11.09
N ALA A 186 -9.34 8.16 -10.47
CA ALA A 186 -10.60 7.57 -10.90
C ALA A 186 -10.96 7.96 -12.35
N ASP A 187 -10.74 9.23 -12.71
CA ASP A 187 -10.93 9.71 -14.09
C ASP A 187 -9.97 9.04 -15.08
N ALA A 188 -8.69 8.90 -14.71
CA ALA A 188 -7.67 8.29 -15.58
C ALA A 188 -7.96 6.82 -15.87
N VAL A 189 -8.35 6.03 -14.86
CA VAL A 189 -8.69 4.61 -15.06
C VAL A 189 -10.03 4.39 -15.76
N ASP A 190 -10.88 5.40 -15.87
CA ASP A 190 -12.12 5.35 -16.63
C ASP A 190 -11.92 5.67 -18.14
N GLN A 191 -10.69 6.02 -18.56
CA GLN A 191 -10.36 6.38 -19.93
C GLN A 191 -9.36 5.40 -20.58
N GLY A 192 -9.38 5.36 -21.91
CA GLY A 192 -8.40 4.63 -22.71
C GLY A 192 -8.16 3.20 -22.25
N LEU A 193 -6.89 2.83 -22.15
CA LEU A 193 -6.43 1.52 -21.64
C LEU A 193 -6.60 1.38 -20.12
N GLY A 194 -6.81 2.47 -19.39
CA GLY A 194 -7.16 2.46 -17.96
C GLY A 194 -8.36 1.57 -17.66
N LYS A 195 -9.32 1.48 -18.60
CA LYS A 195 -10.52 0.64 -18.49
C LYS A 195 -10.22 -0.86 -18.25
N ILE A 196 -9.06 -1.34 -18.69
CA ILE A 196 -8.63 -2.73 -18.45
C ILE A 196 -8.33 -2.92 -16.96
N TYR A 197 -7.54 -2.02 -16.38
CA TYR A 197 -7.20 -2.04 -14.95
C TYR A 197 -8.44 -1.80 -14.09
N ARG A 198 -9.28 -0.83 -14.47
CA ARG A 198 -10.56 -0.62 -13.81
C ARG A 198 -11.38 -1.90 -13.76
N ARG A 199 -11.57 -2.58 -14.90
CA ARG A 199 -12.34 -3.83 -14.96
C ARG A 199 -11.74 -4.89 -14.04
N TYR A 200 -10.42 -5.05 -14.04
CA TYR A 200 -9.72 -6.00 -13.18
C TYR A 200 -9.95 -5.69 -11.69
N LEU A 201 -9.66 -4.47 -11.26
CA LEU A 201 -9.78 -4.05 -9.87
C LEU A 201 -11.25 -4.05 -9.41
N ALA A 202 -12.16 -3.51 -10.22
CA ALA A 202 -13.59 -3.50 -9.90
C ALA A 202 -14.15 -4.92 -9.74
N ASN A 203 -13.77 -5.87 -10.59
CA ASN A 203 -14.21 -7.26 -10.46
C ASN A 203 -13.69 -7.89 -9.15
N ARG A 204 -12.47 -7.59 -8.73
CA ARG A 204 -11.95 -8.06 -7.44
C ARG A 204 -12.69 -7.42 -6.27
N MET A 205 -12.96 -6.11 -6.31
CA MET A 205 -13.78 -5.43 -5.30
C MET A 205 -15.18 -6.03 -5.20
N LYS A 206 -15.84 -6.29 -6.33
CA LYS A 206 -17.15 -6.95 -6.39
C LYS A 206 -17.11 -8.36 -5.79
N GLY A 207 -16.04 -9.10 -6.00
CA GLY A 207 -15.78 -10.38 -5.34
C GLY A 207 -15.69 -10.25 -3.82
N ILE A 208 -14.97 -9.25 -3.32
CA ILE A 208 -14.88 -8.93 -1.89
C ILE A 208 -16.27 -8.59 -1.33
N ILE A 209 -17.04 -7.73 -2.02
CA ILE A 209 -18.40 -7.35 -1.63
C ILE A 209 -19.29 -8.59 -1.52
N ALA A 210 -19.27 -9.46 -2.52
CA ALA A 210 -20.09 -10.67 -2.53
C ALA A 210 -19.75 -11.62 -1.37
N LEU A 211 -18.47 -11.80 -1.06
CA LEU A 211 -18.04 -12.64 0.06
C LEU A 211 -18.37 -12.01 1.42
N LYS A 212 -18.31 -10.70 1.55
CA LYS A 212 -18.48 -9.97 2.81
C LYS A 212 -19.93 -9.56 3.07
N GLN A 213 -20.81 -9.58 2.09
CA GLN A 213 -22.19 -9.12 2.20
C GLN A 213 -22.96 -9.72 3.40
N LYS A 214 -22.66 -10.97 3.77
CA LYS A 214 -23.32 -11.67 4.89
C LYS A 214 -22.80 -11.25 6.26
N TYR A 215 -21.67 -10.56 6.34
CA TYR A 215 -20.94 -10.32 7.57
C TYR A 215 -20.81 -8.83 7.93
N ILE A 216 -20.97 -7.95 6.95
CA ILE A 216 -20.86 -6.49 7.15
C ILE A 216 -22.26 -5.89 7.09
N GLU A 217 -22.67 -5.26 8.20
CA GLU A 217 -23.91 -4.53 8.26
C GLU A 217 -23.94 -3.37 7.25
N ASN A 218 -25.11 -3.16 6.65
CA ASN A 218 -25.32 -2.14 5.61
C ASN A 218 -24.44 -2.30 4.35
N MET A 219 -23.84 -3.47 4.15
CA MET A 219 -23.13 -3.76 2.90
C MET A 219 -24.11 -3.73 1.74
N PRO A 220 -23.84 -3.00 0.65
CA PRO A 220 -24.68 -2.98 -0.52
C PRO A 220 -24.87 -4.38 -1.10
N ASN A 221 -26.04 -4.61 -1.70
CA ASN A 221 -26.33 -5.89 -2.34
C ASN A 221 -25.29 -6.19 -3.43
N ALA A 222 -24.70 -7.40 -3.36
CA ALA A 222 -23.68 -7.83 -4.31
C ALA A 222 -24.17 -7.80 -5.76
N HIS A 223 -25.46 -8.09 -6.01
CA HIS A 223 -26.04 -8.03 -7.34
C HIS A 223 -26.04 -6.59 -7.87
N PHE A 224 -26.48 -5.63 -7.06
CA PHE A 224 -26.39 -4.21 -7.42
C PHE A 224 -24.95 -3.78 -7.69
N ALA A 225 -24.00 -4.20 -6.85
CA ALA A 225 -22.58 -3.89 -7.05
C ALA A 225 -22.03 -4.42 -8.38
N GLN A 226 -22.55 -5.53 -8.91
CA GLN A 226 -22.13 -6.07 -10.21
C GLN A 226 -22.50 -5.16 -11.39
N GLU A 227 -23.51 -4.32 -11.26
CA GLU A 227 -23.96 -3.38 -12.31
C GLU A 227 -23.09 -2.13 -12.40
N LEU A 228 -22.34 -1.80 -11.35
CA LEU A 228 -21.49 -0.61 -11.29
C LEU A 228 -20.26 -0.76 -12.20
N LYS A 229 -20.07 0.19 -13.11
CA LYS A 229 -19.07 0.08 -14.20
C LYS A 229 -17.89 1.02 -14.09
N SER A 230 -17.82 1.87 -13.05
CA SER A 230 -16.73 2.83 -12.84
C SER A 230 -16.28 2.84 -11.38
N PHE A 231 -15.07 3.36 -11.12
CA PHE A 231 -14.65 3.62 -9.74
C PHE A 231 -15.53 4.67 -9.08
N TRP A 232 -15.89 5.73 -9.79
CA TRP A 232 -16.83 6.74 -9.31
C TRP A 232 -18.13 6.12 -8.80
N ALA A 233 -18.70 5.17 -9.55
CA ALA A 233 -19.94 4.50 -9.15
C ALA A 233 -19.72 3.55 -7.96
N LEU A 234 -18.67 2.72 -7.98
CA LEU A 234 -18.35 1.83 -6.87
C LEU A 234 -18.11 2.62 -5.57
N ASP A 235 -17.33 3.68 -5.64
CA ASP A 235 -17.01 4.48 -4.47
C ASP A 235 -18.22 5.30 -3.99
N ASN A 236 -19.08 5.78 -4.91
CA ASN A 236 -20.28 6.53 -4.52
C ASN A 236 -21.37 5.64 -3.88
N PHE A 237 -21.56 4.44 -4.40
CA PHE A 237 -22.68 3.59 -3.97
C PHE A 237 -22.27 2.48 -2.99
N VAL A 238 -20.97 2.23 -2.81
CA VAL A 238 -20.46 1.21 -1.89
C VAL A 238 -19.56 1.83 -0.83
N VAL A 239 -18.41 2.41 -1.23
CA VAL A 239 -17.39 2.86 -0.26
C VAL A 239 -17.88 4.04 0.56
N ALA A 240 -18.40 5.08 -0.09
CA ALA A 240 -18.83 6.30 0.60
C ALA A 240 -19.92 6.02 1.66
N PRO A 241 -21.05 5.36 1.36
CA PRO A 241 -22.08 5.10 2.36
C PRO A 241 -21.62 4.11 3.44
N LEU A 242 -20.82 3.09 3.10
CA LEU A 242 -20.32 2.12 4.06
C LEU A 242 -19.44 2.76 5.15
N HIS A 243 -18.76 3.85 4.81
CA HIS A 243 -17.83 4.55 5.69
C HIS A 243 -18.34 5.92 6.16
N GLY A 244 -19.62 6.24 5.95
CA GLY A 244 -20.24 7.47 6.44
C GLY A 244 -19.88 8.73 5.68
N PHE A 245 -19.31 8.62 4.47
CA PHE A 245 -19.11 9.76 3.58
C PHE A 245 -20.44 10.12 2.90
N ARG A 246 -20.71 11.43 2.73
CA ARG A 246 -21.95 11.93 2.10
C ARG A 246 -22.11 11.47 0.65
N ASN A 247 -21.01 11.36 -0.08
CA ASN A 247 -20.90 10.91 -1.46
C ASN A 247 -19.43 10.71 -1.84
N VAL A 248 -19.17 10.27 -3.06
CA VAL A 248 -17.81 10.02 -3.57
C VAL A 248 -16.93 11.29 -3.60
N HIS A 249 -17.49 12.47 -3.89
CA HIS A 249 -16.73 13.71 -3.87
C HIS A 249 -16.24 14.07 -2.47
N HIS A 250 -17.08 13.82 -1.46
CA HIS A 250 -16.69 13.96 -0.05
C HIS A 250 -15.60 12.96 0.29
N TYR A 251 -15.77 11.69 -0.10
CA TYR A 251 -14.77 10.64 0.12
C TYR A 251 -13.42 11.00 -0.50
N TYR A 252 -13.38 11.35 -1.78
CA TYR A 252 -12.13 11.67 -2.47
C TYR A 252 -11.44 12.91 -1.90
N ARG A 253 -12.20 13.96 -1.58
CA ARG A 253 -11.65 15.15 -0.95
C ARG A 253 -11.01 14.88 0.40
N GLU A 254 -11.70 14.12 1.28
CA GLU A 254 -11.22 13.82 2.62
C GLU A 254 -10.08 12.80 2.62
N CYS A 255 -10.03 11.90 1.63
CA CYS A 255 -9.11 10.77 1.63
C CYS A 255 -7.90 10.92 0.68
N SER A 256 -7.89 11.91 -0.20
CA SER A 256 -6.70 12.24 -0.99
C SER A 256 -5.58 12.79 -0.11
N SER A 257 -4.36 12.36 -0.36
CA SER A 257 -3.19 12.79 0.43
C SER A 257 -2.56 14.09 -0.08
N ARG A 258 -2.77 14.45 -1.34
CA ARG A 258 -2.20 15.66 -1.96
C ARG A 258 -2.35 16.94 -1.13
N PRO A 259 -3.55 17.28 -0.59
CA PRO A 259 -3.74 18.53 0.15
C PRO A 259 -2.98 18.62 1.49
N VAL A 260 -2.66 17.47 2.08
CA VAL A 260 -2.02 17.40 3.41
C VAL A 260 -0.52 17.16 3.36
N MET A 261 0.07 16.91 2.19
CA MET A 261 1.51 16.64 2.05
C MET A 261 2.40 17.75 2.62
N LYS A 262 2.01 19.00 2.48
CA LYS A 262 2.74 20.16 3.00
C LYS A 262 2.91 20.16 4.52
N ASN A 263 2.13 19.37 5.24
CA ASN A 263 2.17 19.27 6.70
C ASN A 263 3.08 18.14 7.20
N ILE A 264 3.66 17.34 6.30
CA ILE A 264 4.52 16.20 6.70
C ILE A 264 5.80 16.71 7.35
N THR A 265 6.15 16.10 8.47
CA THR A 265 7.35 16.43 9.26
C THR A 265 8.32 15.26 9.39
N GLN A 266 7.86 14.03 9.12
CA GLN A 266 8.69 12.82 9.16
C GLN A 266 9.36 12.55 7.80
N PRO A 267 10.53 11.89 7.78
CA PRO A 267 11.18 11.44 6.57
C PRO A 267 10.27 10.55 5.70
N LEU A 268 9.99 11.00 4.49
CA LEU A 268 9.19 10.31 3.49
C LEU A 268 9.94 10.20 2.17
N LEU A 269 10.14 8.97 1.68
CA LEU A 269 10.56 8.72 0.31
C LEU A 269 9.33 8.38 -0.54
N VAL A 270 9.12 9.11 -1.63
CA VAL A 270 8.10 8.82 -2.64
C VAL A 270 8.78 8.32 -3.92
N VAL A 271 8.30 7.22 -4.48
CA VAL A 271 8.76 6.68 -5.77
C VAL A 271 7.59 6.62 -6.75
N GLN A 272 7.71 7.29 -7.89
CA GLN A 272 6.66 7.40 -8.91
C GLN A 272 7.21 7.16 -10.32
N ALA A 273 6.37 6.67 -11.23
CA ALA A 273 6.70 6.53 -12.65
C ALA A 273 5.76 7.37 -13.53
N MET A 274 6.32 8.09 -14.51
CA MET A 274 5.52 8.91 -15.44
C MET A 274 4.64 8.06 -16.36
N ASP A 275 5.05 6.82 -16.64
CA ASP A 275 4.33 5.87 -17.47
C ASP A 275 3.40 4.94 -16.67
N ASP A 276 3.09 5.30 -15.40
CA ASP A 276 2.12 4.56 -14.57
C ASP A 276 0.72 4.63 -15.21
N PRO A 277 0.12 3.47 -15.60
CA PRO A 277 -1.16 3.48 -16.29
C PRO A 277 -2.37 3.74 -15.38
N LEU A 278 -2.17 3.79 -14.07
CA LEU A 278 -3.24 4.07 -13.09
C LEU A 278 -3.12 5.48 -12.51
N VAL A 279 -1.90 5.93 -12.24
CA VAL A 279 -1.64 7.20 -11.54
C VAL A 279 -0.99 8.19 -12.50
N PRO A 280 -1.76 9.07 -13.15
CA PRO A 280 -1.20 10.04 -14.08
C PRO A 280 -0.32 11.08 -13.35
N PRO A 281 0.75 11.60 -13.98
CA PRO A 281 1.60 12.63 -13.36
C PRO A 281 0.85 13.88 -12.91
N ALA A 282 -0.29 14.21 -13.53
CA ALA A 282 -1.14 15.32 -13.13
C ALA A 282 -1.73 15.16 -11.71
N ALA A 283 -1.84 13.91 -11.21
CA ALA A 283 -2.30 13.62 -9.86
C ALA A 283 -1.19 13.79 -8.80
N TRP A 284 0.07 14.04 -9.20
CA TRP A 284 1.19 14.24 -8.29
C TRP A 284 1.07 15.58 -7.55
N PRO A 285 1.71 15.75 -6.39
CA PRO A 285 1.79 17.04 -5.73
C PRO A 285 2.61 18.04 -6.55
N GLY A 286 2.41 19.32 -6.31
CA GLY A 286 3.33 20.36 -6.74
C GLY A 286 4.66 20.16 -6.02
N LEU A 287 5.75 20.17 -6.77
CA LEU A 287 7.07 19.83 -6.21
C LEU A 287 7.64 20.96 -5.35
N ASP A 288 7.26 22.19 -5.64
CA ASP A 288 7.65 23.37 -4.87
C ASP A 288 6.94 23.44 -3.49
N ASP A 289 5.87 22.62 -3.33
CA ASP A 289 5.09 22.55 -2.09
C ASP A 289 5.55 21.45 -1.15
N LEU A 290 6.59 20.68 -1.52
CA LEU A 290 7.05 19.54 -0.71
C LEU A 290 7.94 20.00 0.45
N PRO A 291 7.68 19.54 1.68
CA PRO A 291 8.59 19.77 2.81
C PRO A 291 9.97 19.16 2.58
N ASN A 292 11.01 19.73 3.20
CA ASN A 292 12.39 19.24 3.08
C ASN A 292 12.61 17.78 3.53
N CYS A 293 11.71 17.24 4.35
CA CYS A 293 11.75 15.85 4.79
C CYS A 293 11.16 14.88 3.76
N VAL A 294 10.60 15.38 2.65
CA VAL A 294 10.02 14.58 1.57
C VAL A 294 11.00 14.50 0.41
N GLU A 295 11.55 13.33 0.19
CA GLU A 295 12.32 12.98 -1.00
C GLU A 295 11.38 12.41 -2.05
N PHE A 296 11.37 12.97 -3.27
CA PHE A 296 10.50 12.53 -4.35
C PHE A 296 11.33 12.06 -5.56
N GLU A 297 11.31 10.77 -5.80
CA GLU A 297 11.94 10.11 -6.95
C GLU A 297 10.91 9.90 -8.06
N GLY A 298 10.94 10.75 -9.07
CA GLY A 298 10.17 10.58 -10.30
C GLY A 298 10.99 9.89 -11.39
N TYR A 299 10.49 8.81 -11.96
CA TYR A 299 11.12 8.08 -13.04
C TYR A 299 10.33 8.21 -14.34
N ASP A 300 11.02 8.24 -15.49
CA ASP A 300 10.36 8.30 -16.80
C ASP A 300 9.57 7.02 -17.11
N ARG A 301 9.98 5.90 -16.52
CA ARG A 301 9.37 4.57 -16.68
C ARG A 301 9.35 3.82 -15.37
N GLY A 302 8.53 2.76 -15.30
CA GLY A 302 8.42 1.91 -14.10
C GLY A 302 7.05 1.27 -13.93
N GLY A 303 6.01 1.82 -14.58
CA GLY A 303 4.63 1.37 -14.43
C GLY A 303 4.10 1.51 -13.01
N HIS A 304 3.02 0.81 -12.70
CA HIS A 304 2.41 0.80 -11.37
C HIS A 304 3.02 -0.31 -10.49
N VAL A 305 3.89 0.07 -9.55
CA VAL A 305 4.59 -0.87 -8.63
C VAL A 305 5.42 -1.92 -9.40
N GLY A 306 5.78 -1.67 -10.66
CA GLY A 306 6.53 -2.60 -11.50
C GLY A 306 8.03 -2.50 -11.24
N PHE A 307 8.66 -1.47 -11.78
CA PHE A 307 10.08 -1.16 -11.64
C PHE A 307 10.99 -2.39 -11.84
N ILE A 308 10.88 -3.02 -13.03
CA ILE A 308 11.67 -4.19 -13.41
C ILE A 308 12.74 -3.79 -14.39
N ASP A 309 14.00 -4.00 -14.04
CA ASP A 309 15.17 -3.76 -14.89
C ASP A 309 15.83 -5.08 -15.36
N ASN A 310 16.97 -4.99 -16.02
CA ASN A 310 17.71 -6.17 -16.48
C ASN A 310 18.27 -7.06 -15.34
N LYS A 311 18.28 -6.55 -14.09
CA LYS A 311 18.70 -7.28 -12.90
C LYS A 311 17.49 -7.84 -12.11
N GLY A 312 16.27 -7.69 -12.63
CA GLY A 312 15.03 -8.16 -12.01
C GLY A 312 14.25 -7.04 -11.29
N TYR A 313 13.72 -7.34 -10.13
CA TYR A 313 12.82 -6.45 -9.39
C TYR A 313 13.60 -5.34 -8.68
N TRP A 314 13.72 -4.19 -9.33
CA TRP A 314 14.47 -3.02 -8.82
C TRP A 314 13.88 -2.46 -7.54
N LEU A 315 12.54 -2.47 -7.41
CA LEU A 315 11.86 -1.93 -6.22
C LEU A 315 12.34 -2.62 -4.93
N GLU A 316 12.57 -3.92 -4.94
CA GLU A 316 13.09 -4.66 -3.80
C GLU A 316 14.48 -4.16 -3.39
N ARG A 317 15.36 -3.95 -4.38
CA ARG A 317 16.70 -3.40 -4.13
C ARG A 317 16.65 -1.94 -3.65
N ARG A 318 15.69 -1.15 -4.15
CA ARG A 318 15.52 0.25 -3.70
C ARG A 318 15.02 0.31 -2.26
N VAL A 319 14.14 -0.63 -1.86
CA VAL A 319 13.73 -0.77 -0.45
C VAL A 319 14.93 -1.14 0.43
N ILE A 320 15.75 -2.10 0.03
CA ILE A 320 16.98 -2.46 0.77
C ILE A 320 17.89 -1.23 0.92
N GLN A 321 18.13 -0.49 -0.16
CA GLN A 321 18.96 0.72 -0.10
C GLN A 321 18.36 1.76 0.85
N TRP A 322 17.06 2.01 0.78
CA TRP A 322 16.35 2.94 1.67
C TRP A 322 16.45 2.54 3.15
N LEU A 323 16.43 1.24 3.44
CA LEU A 323 16.64 0.72 4.79
C LEU A 323 18.09 0.91 5.25
N MET A 324 19.06 0.65 4.37
CA MET A 324 20.50 0.86 4.65
C MET A 324 20.83 2.33 4.94
N ASP A 325 20.20 3.26 4.23
CA ASP A 325 20.42 4.71 4.41
C ASP A 325 19.96 5.22 5.80
N ALA A 326 19.33 4.36 6.61
CA ALA A 326 18.79 4.67 7.93
C ALA A 326 19.52 3.98 9.10
N ILE A 327 20.43 3.06 8.78
CA ILE A 327 21.25 2.34 9.76
C ILE A 327 22.60 3.01 9.91
#